data_b72ca26c3084a7a26f5a68fe0edc1d6f
#
_entry.id   b72ca26c3084a7a26f5a68fe0edc1d6f
#
_cell.length_a   1.000
_cell.length_b   1.000
_cell.length_c   1.000
_cell.angle_alpha   90.00
_cell.angle_beta   90.00
_cell.angle_gamma   90.00
#
_symmetry.space_group_name_H-M   'P 1'
#
loop_
_entity.id
_entity.type
_entity.pdbx_description
1 polymer ?
#
loop_
_entity_poly.entity_id
_entity_poly.type
_entity_poly.pdbx_seq_one_letter_code
_entity_poly.pdbx_strand_id
1 'polypeptide(L)'
;MSIALVGALGYAGGAAIQQYEAVRGGATFKLVRRPRWWIGGAIGFAGASLHALALSFAPLVLVQPVSVTTLVFAVPLAAVLHGRRPHRAEILGSIAVSAGLLGIMLLVPQSHTRPELSTRGALWFLACIGVVVALCELFARRRARGTTAKALVTAIGAGAVTAAVSTFVRVVGGGLDGDLSRLFHWFTLVIPVLLVVAVILLQKSYAVGHFSVAYAGVQVIDPVTSVLAGVILLGEPVPTDPASIIPALISAAVLIGGTITLGRLSPDPSTLPCHVEAPVPVTTRAAAR
;
A
#
# COMPACT_ATOMS: atom_id res chain seq x y z
N MET A 1 -9.99 13.50 16.34
CA MET A 1 -10.16 13.65 14.88
C MET A 1 -8.99 14.40 14.23
N SER A 2 -8.58 15.57 14.69
CA SER A 2 -7.47 16.34 14.08
C SER A 2 -6.14 15.57 13.99
N ILE A 3 -5.76 14.83 15.05
CA ILE A 3 -4.54 14.01 15.07
C ILE A 3 -4.58 12.92 13.98
N ALA A 4 -5.72 12.26 13.83
CA ALA A 4 -5.88 11.21 12.79
C ALA A 4 -5.79 11.80 11.38
N LEU A 5 -6.35 12.99 11.15
CA LEU A 5 -6.28 13.67 9.85
C LEU A 5 -4.84 14.10 9.52
N VAL A 6 -4.12 14.66 10.50
CA VAL A 6 -2.70 15.01 10.35
C VAL A 6 -1.87 13.75 10.08
N GLY A 7 -2.19 12.65 10.76
CA GLY A 7 -1.58 11.33 10.50
C GLY A 7 -1.80 10.86 9.07
N ALA A 8 -3.04 10.95 8.57
CA ALA A 8 -3.39 10.57 7.20
C ALA A 8 -2.66 11.44 6.15
N LEU A 9 -2.59 12.76 6.37
CA LEU A 9 -1.85 13.69 5.51
C LEU A 9 -0.34 13.40 5.53
N GLY A 10 0.22 13.14 6.71
CA GLY A 10 1.63 12.76 6.86
C GLY A 10 1.96 11.47 6.11
N TYR A 11 1.13 10.44 6.27
CA TYR A 11 1.30 9.17 5.56
C TYR A 11 1.19 9.35 4.04
N ALA A 12 0.18 10.09 3.57
CA ALA A 12 -0.01 10.40 2.16
C ALA A 12 1.16 11.22 1.57
N GLY A 13 1.63 12.23 2.30
CA GLY A 13 2.77 13.05 1.90
C GLY A 13 4.07 12.25 1.83
N GLY A 14 4.30 11.41 2.83
CA GLY A 14 5.44 10.49 2.84
C GLY A 14 5.46 9.56 1.62
N ALA A 15 4.33 8.93 1.31
CA ALA A 15 4.17 8.07 0.14
C ALA A 15 4.40 8.83 -1.19
N ALA A 16 3.86 10.05 -1.31
CA ALA A 16 4.03 10.87 -2.49
C ALA A 16 5.49 11.29 -2.71
N ILE A 17 6.22 11.66 -1.64
CA ILE A 17 7.66 11.99 -1.71
C ILE A 17 8.48 10.75 -2.09
N GLN A 18 8.20 9.60 -1.49
CA GLN A 18 8.88 8.36 -1.83
C GLN A 18 8.65 7.96 -3.28
N GLN A 19 7.42 8.10 -3.78
CA GLN A 19 7.09 7.85 -5.17
C GLN A 19 7.86 8.80 -6.11
N TYR A 20 7.90 10.09 -5.80
CA TYR A 20 8.63 11.07 -6.59
C TYR A 20 10.12 10.69 -6.74
N GLU A 21 10.75 10.24 -5.65
CA GLU A 21 12.14 9.79 -5.67
C GLU A 21 12.30 8.44 -6.39
N ALA A 22 11.34 7.53 -6.28
CA ALA A 22 11.36 6.23 -6.95
C ALA A 22 11.25 6.36 -8.47
N VAL A 23 10.42 7.27 -8.98
CA VAL A 23 10.31 7.56 -10.42
C VAL A 23 11.63 8.11 -10.96
N ARG A 24 12.28 9.01 -10.21
CA ARG A 24 13.55 9.66 -10.63
C ARG A 24 14.78 8.77 -10.50
N GLY A 25 14.81 7.89 -9.53
CA GLY A 25 15.97 7.08 -9.17
C GLY A 25 15.86 5.60 -9.56
N GLY A 26 14.67 5.15 -9.96
CA GLY A 26 14.34 3.75 -10.10
C GLY A 26 14.26 3.05 -8.72
N ALA A 27 13.69 1.85 -8.69
CA ALA A 27 13.59 1.04 -7.47
C ALA A 27 14.91 0.28 -7.21
N THR A 28 15.99 0.98 -7.03
CA THR A 28 17.34 0.39 -6.81
C THR A 28 17.89 0.78 -5.44
N PHE A 29 18.93 0.08 -4.99
CA PHE A 29 19.67 0.45 -3.77
C PHE A 29 20.22 1.89 -3.77
N LYS A 30 20.32 2.53 -4.95
CA LYS A 30 20.66 3.96 -5.06
C LYS A 30 19.62 4.86 -4.39
N LEU A 31 18.37 4.40 -4.25
CA LEU A 31 17.29 5.12 -3.59
C LEU A 31 17.61 5.38 -2.10
N VAL A 32 18.25 4.40 -1.42
CA VAL A 32 18.66 4.50 -0.01
C VAL A 32 19.68 5.62 0.22
N ARG A 33 20.45 6.01 -0.81
CA ARG A 33 21.42 7.12 -0.74
C ARG A 33 20.77 8.50 -0.92
N ARG A 34 19.49 8.60 -1.22
CA ARG A 34 18.76 9.85 -1.45
C ARG A 34 18.15 10.36 -0.15
N PRO A 35 18.59 11.51 0.42
CA PRO A 35 18.08 12.00 1.69
C PRO A 35 16.57 12.30 1.65
N ARG A 36 16.05 12.80 0.52
CA ARG A 36 14.62 13.06 0.34
C ARG A 36 13.76 11.80 0.46
N TRP A 37 14.26 10.64 0.05
CA TRP A 37 13.56 9.38 0.21
C TRP A 37 13.37 9.03 1.71
N TRP A 38 14.42 9.26 2.52
CA TRP A 38 14.35 9.08 3.97
C TRP A 38 13.43 10.10 4.65
N ILE A 39 13.42 11.35 4.17
CA ILE A 39 12.46 12.37 4.63
C ILE A 39 11.03 11.90 4.36
N GLY A 40 10.73 11.40 3.16
CA GLY A 40 9.45 10.80 2.85
C GLY A 40 9.10 9.63 3.77
N GLY A 41 10.07 8.74 4.02
CA GLY A 41 9.92 7.63 4.96
C GLY A 41 9.63 8.10 6.39
N ALA A 42 10.38 9.08 6.88
CA ALA A 42 10.20 9.65 8.22
C ALA A 42 8.84 10.35 8.39
N ILE A 43 8.41 11.12 7.38
CA ILE A 43 7.07 11.77 7.37
C ILE A 43 5.98 10.71 7.37
N GLY A 44 6.10 9.67 6.53
CA GLY A 44 5.15 8.55 6.48
C GLY A 44 5.09 7.79 7.80
N PHE A 45 6.24 7.51 8.42
CA PHE A 45 6.32 6.87 9.73
C PHE A 45 5.70 7.73 10.83
N ALA A 46 6.00 9.02 10.85
CA ALA A 46 5.37 9.96 11.80
C ALA A 46 3.84 10.01 11.61
N GLY A 47 3.36 10.00 10.34
CA GLY A 47 1.95 9.91 10.01
C GLY A 47 1.30 8.64 10.55
N ALA A 48 1.94 7.48 10.34
CA ALA A 48 1.48 6.20 10.87
C ALA A 48 1.47 6.17 12.41
N SER A 49 2.48 6.75 13.04
CA SER A 49 2.56 6.86 14.52
C SER A 49 1.46 7.75 15.09
N LEU A 50 1.16 8.90 14.44
CA LEU A 50 0.04 9.76 14.81
C LEU A 50 -1.31 9.06 14.65
N HIS A 51 -1.45 8.23 13.60
CA HIS A 51 -2.64 7.43 13.39
C HIS A 51 -2.80 6.38 14.52
N ALA A 52 -1.74 5.66 14.86
CA ALA A 52 -1.73 4.72 15.97
C ALA A 52 -2.03 5.42 17.31
N LEU A 53 -1.48 6.62 17.52
CA LEU A 53 -1.78 7.44 18.70
C LEU A 53 -3.26 7.88 18.73
N ALA A 54 -3.85 8.21 17.58
CA ALA A 54 -5.27 8.56 17.49
C ALA A 54 -6.17 7.41 17.92
N LEU A 55 -5.77 6.16 17.61
CA LEU A 55 -6.49 4.94 18.06
C LEU A 55 -6.47 4.75 19.58
N SER A 56 -5.48 5.29 20.30
CA SER A 56 -5.42 5.26 21.75
C SER A 56 -6.41 6.22 22.42
N PHE A 57 -6.89 7.25 21.70
CA PHE A 57 -7.78 8.28 22.22
C PHE A 57 -9.21 8.23 21.70
N ALA A 58 -9.46 7.45 20.63
CA ALA A 58 -10.77 7.41 20.00
C ALA A 58 -11.12 5.98 19.53
N PRO A 59 -12.41 5.63 19.53
CA PRO A 59 -12.87 4.34 19.03
C PRO A 59 -12.43 4.10 17.58
N LEU A 60 -12.11 2.85 17.28
CA LEU A 60 -11.66 2.39 15.97
C LEU A 60 -12.59 2.85 14.82
N VAL A 61 -13.92 2.79 15.07
CA VAL A 61 -14.97 3.21 14.12
C VAL A 61 -14.83 4.67 13.68
N LEU A 62 -14.27 5.55 14.53
CA LEU A 62 -14.06 6.96 14.19
C LEU A 62 -12.71 7.22 13.50
N VAL A 63 -11.69 6.40 13.78
CA VAL A 63 -10.32 6.60 13.28
C VAL A 63 -10.11 5.88 11.94
N GLN A 64 -10.70 4.72 11.73
CA GLN A 64 -10.58 3.96 10.48
C GLN A 64 -11.02 4.74 9.23
N PRO A 65 -12.14 5.47 9.22
CA PRO A 65 -12.54 6.29 8.06
C PRO A 65 -11.46 7.28 7.64
N VAL A 66 -10.72 7.82 8.62
CA VAL A 66 -9.66 8.80 8.34
C VAL A 66 -8.46 8.15 7.67
N SER A 67 -8.09 6.91 8.04
CA SER A 67 -6.97 6.21 7.39
C SER A 67 -7.26 5.93 5.92
N VAL A 68 -8.49 5.61 5.59
CA VAL A 68 -8.90 5.33 4.20
C VAL A 68 -8.82 6.60 3.32
N THR A 69 -8.96 7.79 3.91
CA THR A 69 -8.83 9.06 3.17
C THR A 69 -7.39 9.35 2.72
N THR A 70 -6.39 8.58 3.18
CA THR A 70 -4.99 8.76 2.74
C THR A 70 -4.81 8.70 1.23
N LEU A 71 -5.59 7.86 0.53
CA LEU A 71 -5.55 7.77 -0.93
C LEU A 71 -6.04 9.07 -1.58
N VAL A 72 -7.09 9.68 -1.03
CA VAL A 72 -7.66 10.94 -1.52
C VAL A 72 -6.65 12.09 -1.40
N PHE A 73 -5.77 12.05 -0.41
CA PHE A 73 -4.69 13.03 -0.24
C PHE A 73 -3.43 12.67 -1.03
N ALA A 74 -3.05 11.41 -1.07
CA ALA A 74 -1.80 10.97 -1.69
C ALA A 74 -1.76 11.26 -3.20
N VAL A 75 -2.86 11.02 -3.90
CA VAL A 75 -2.94 11.20 -5.36
C VAL A 75 -2.77 12.67 -5.77
N PRO A 76 -3.50 13.64 -5.19
CA PRO A 76 -3.25 15.06 -5.47
C PRO A 76 -1.86 15.53 -5.05
N LEU A 77 -1.36 15.10 -3.90
CA LEU A 77 -0.01 15.46 -3.44
C LEU A 77 1.06 14.97 -4.42
N ALA A 78 0.96 13.74 -4.90
CA ALA A 78 1.87 13.23 -5.91
C ALA A 78 1.79 14.03 -7.21
N ALA A 79 0.59 14.38 -7.68
CA ALA A 79 0.41 15.22 -8.86
C ALA A 79 1.09 16.58 -8.72
N VAL A 80 0.92 17.24 -7.58
CA VAL A 80 1.55 18.54 -7.29
C VAL A 80 3.08 18.41 -7.22
N LEU A 81 3.61 17.37 -6.59
CA LEU A 81 5.07 17.11 -6.54
C LEU A 81 5.68 16.93 -7.93
N HIS A 82 4.90 16.39 -8.88
CA HIS A 82 5.29 16.28 -10.29
C HIS A 82 4.99 17.55 -11.11
N GLY A 83 4.57 18.65 -10.47
CA GLY A 83 4.29 19.93 -11.15
C GLY A 83 3.04 19.94 -12.03
N ARG A 84 2.13 18.97 -11.85
CA ARG A 84 0.89 18.85 -12.62
C ARG A 84 -0.35 19.02 -11.72
N ARG A 85 -1.47 19.39 -12.35
CA ARG A 85 -2.75 19.38 -11.67
C ARG A 85 -3.32 17.95 -11.66
N PRO A 86 -3.92 17.51 -10.53
CA PRO A 86 -4.59 16.21 -10.48
C PRO A 86 -5.79 16.20 -11.45
N HIS A 87 -5.96 15.11 -12.16
CA HIS A 87 -7.09 14.93 -13.07
C HIS A 87 -8.37 14.63 -12.28
N ARG A 88 -9.53 15.13 -12.72
CA ARG A 88 -10.82 14.88 -12.05
C ARG A 88 -11.07 13.40 -11.82
N ALA A 89 -10.72 12.56 -12.79
CA ALA A 89 -10.88 11.11 -12.71
C ALA A 89 -9.96 10.46 -11.64
N GLU A 90 -8.77 11.00 -11.40
CA GLU A 90 -7.90 10.54 -10.31
C GLU A 90 -8.53 10.84 -8.95
N ILE A 91 -9.11 12.03 -8.79
CA ILE A 91 -9.79 12.42 -7.55
C ILE A 91 -11.04 11.55 -7.33
N LEU A 92 -11.92 11.44 -8.34
CA LEU A 92 -13.14 10.64 -8.25
C LEU A 92 -12.83 9.16 -8.03
N GLY A 93 -11.83 8.60 -8.72
CA GLY A 93 -11.39 7.24 -8.53
C GLY A 93 -10.83 7.00 -7.12
N SER A 94 -10.05 7.94 -6.57
CA SER A 94 -9.53 7.86 -5.19
C SER A 94 -10.66 7.91 -4.15
N ILE A 95 -11.65 8.78 -4.36
CA ILE A 95 -12.84 8.86 -3.50
C ILE A 95 -13.64 7.55 -3.58
N ALA A 96 -13.86 7.01 -4.77
CA ALA A 96 -14.60 5.76 -4.95
C ALA A 96 -13.89 4.58 -4.28
N VAL A 97 -12.57 4.43 -4.47
CA VAL A 97 -11.76 3.38 -3.78
C VAL A 97 -11.86 3.55 -2.27
N SER A 98 -11.71 4.78 -1.77
CA SER A 98 -11.79 5.06 -0.33
C SER A 98 -13.18 4.76 0.23
N ALA A 99 -14.24 5.17 -0.46
CA ALA A 99 -15.62 4.89 -0.03
C ALA A 99 -15.94 3.40 -0.03
N GLY A 100 -15.53 2.66 -1.07
CA GLY A 100 -15.72 1.22 -1.16
C GLY A 100 -14.96 0.48 -0.06
N LEU A 101 -13.70 0.85 0.18
CA LEU A 101 -12.89 0.24 1.23
C LEU A 101 -13.48 0.52 2.62
N LEU A 102 -13.89 1.76 2.88
CA LEU A 102 -14.56 2.13 4.12
C LEU A 102 -15.84 1.31 4.33
N GLY A 103 -16.67 1.17 3.29
CA GLY A 103 -17.89 0.36 3.36
C GLY A 103 -17.61 -1.08 3.74
N ILE A 104 -16.59 -1.73 3.15
CA ILE A 104 -16.17 -3.08 3.52
C ILE A 104 -15.69 -3.12 4.98
N MET A 105 -14.84 -2.18 5.41
CA MET A 105 -14.28 -2.17 6.77
C MET A 105 -15.34 -2.00 7.86
N LEU A 106 -16.41 -1.23 7.58
CA LEU A 106 -17.51 -1.04 8.53
C LEU A 106 -18.42 -2.27 8.64
N LEU A 107 -18.42 -3.13 7.64
CA LEU A 107 -19.28 -4.33 7.58
C LEU A 107 -18.58 -5.59 8.11
N VAL A 108 -17.25 -5.60 8.19
CA VAL A 108 -16.50 -6.73 8.77
C VAL A 108 -16.65 -6.72 10.27
N PRO A 109 -17.17 -7.82 10.87
CA PRO A 109 -17.30 -7.91 12.33
C PRO A 109 -15.94 -7.80 13.03
N GLN A 110 -15.88 -7.01 14.09
CA GLN A 110 -14.67 -6.91 14.91
C GLN A 110 -14.57 -8.15 15.80
N SER A 111 -13.52 -8.95 15.63
CA SER A 111 -13.24 -10.06 16.52
C SER A 111 -12.54 -9.55 17.79
N HIS A 112 -13.12 -9.86 18.94
CA HIS A 112 -12.54 -9.59 20.27
C HIS A 112 -11.73 -10.78 20.81
N THR A 113 -11.67 -11.89 20.06
CA THR A 113 -10.86 -13.05 20.45
C THR A 113 -9.39 -12.79 20.19
N ARG A 114 -8.53 -13.31 21.07
CA ARG A 114 -7.08 -13.23 20.87
C ARG A 114 -6.70 -14.00 19.61
N PRO A 115 -5.99 -13.39 18.67
CA PRO A 115 -5.58 -14.09 17.46
C PRO A 115 -4.50 -15.13 17.80
N GLU A 116 -4.81 -16.39 17.60
CA GLU A 116 -3.85 -17.48 17.73
C GLU A 116 -3.49 -18.04 16.36
N LEU A 117 -2.21 -18.03 16.02
CA LEU A 117 -1.70 -18.56 14.76
C LEU A 117 -0.77 -19.74 15.05
N SER A 118 -1.12 -20.92 14.54
CA SER A 118 -0.24 -22.08 14.63
C SER A 118 1.01 -21.91 13.76
N THR A 119 2.13 -22.47 14.17
CA THR A 119 3.37 -22.46 13.36
C THR A 119 3.14 -23.03 11.96
N ARG A 120 2.34 -24.08 11.83
CA ARG A 120 1.98 -24.69 10.54
C ARG A 120 1.17 -23.71 9.69
N GLY A 121 0.18 -23.02 10.26
CA GLY A 121 -0.61 -22.00 9.58
C GLY A 121 0.26 -20.82 9.12
N ALA A 122 1.18 -20.36 9.99
CA ALA A 122 2.11 -19.30 9.65
C ALA A 122 3.03 -19.66 8.45
N LEU A 123 3.57 -20.88 8.43
CA LEU A 123 4.42 -21.37 7.33
C LEU A 123 3.63 -21.48 6.02
N TRP A 124 2.40 -22.02 6.07
CA TRP A 124 1.52 -22.07 4.90
C TRP A 124 1.18 -20.66 4.39
N PHE A 125 0.88 -19.73 5.27
CA PHE A 125 0.59 -18.35 4.90
C PHE A 125 1.79 -17.69 4.23
N LEU A 126 2.99 -17.83 4.81
CA LEU A 126 4.23 -17.31 4.22
C LEU A 126 4.51 -17.93 2.85
N ALA A 127 4.28 -19.24 2.70
CA ALA A 127 4.42 -19.93 1.43
C ALA A 127 3.44 -19.39 0.37
N CYS A 128 2.17 -19.20 0.73
CA CYS A 128 1.16 -18.62 -0.17
C CYS A 128 1.54 -17.19 -0.58
N ILE A 129 1.95 -16.33 0.37
CA ILE A 129 2.43 -14.98 0.08
C ILE A 129 3.65 -15.02 -0.83
N GLY A 130 4.61 -15.92 -0.56
CA GLY A 130 5.79 -16.12 -1.41
C GLY A 130 5.43 -16.50 -2.84
N VAL A 131 4.47 -17.40 -3.04
CA VAL A 131 3.96 -17.80 -4.35
C VAL A 131 3.29 -16.59 -5.06
N VAL A 132 2.43 -15.83 -4.34
CA VAL A 132 1.80 -14.64 -4.90
C VAL A 132 2.85 -13.64 -5.37
N VAL A 133 3.85 -13.34 -4.54
CA VAL A 133 4.95 -12.42 -4.89
C VAL A 133 5.74 -12.95 -6.10
N ALA A 134 6.09 -14.23 -6.13
CA ALA A 134 6.82 -14.83 -7.24
C ALA A 134 6.03 -14.76 -8.56
N LEU A 135 4.73 -15.01 -8.52
CA LEU A 135 3.85 -14.86 -9.69
C LEU A 135 3.76 -13.41 -10.13
N CYS A 136 3.58 -12.48 -9.19
CA CYS A 136 3.54 -11.04 -9.50
C CYS A 136 4.85 -10.57 -10.14
N GLU A 137 6.01 -10.97 -9.61
CA GLU A 137 7.32 -10.63 -10.17
C GLU A 137 7.50 -11.24 -11.58
N LEU A 138 7.07 -12.50 -11.79
CA LEU A 138 7.14 -13.18 -13.08
C LEU A 138 6.27 -12.44 -14.14
N PHE A 139 5.02 -12.11 -13.79
CA PHE A 139 4.14 -11.36 -14.68
C PHE A 139 4.65 -9.94 -14.93
N ALA A 140 5.17 -9.26 -13.90
CA ALA A 140 5.73 -7.92 -14.04
C ALA A 140 6.95 -7.89 -14.96
N ARG A 141 7.77 -8.95 -14.98
CA ARG A 141 8.93 -9.08 -15.91
C ARG A 141 8.49 -9.22 -17.36
N ARG A 142 7.35 -9.86 -17.62
CA ARG A 142 6.78 -10.06 -18.96
C ARG A 142 6.06 -8.83 -19.52
N ARG A 143 5.80 -7.80 -18.71
CA ARG A 143 5.10 -6.58 -19.11
C ARG A 143 6.08 -5.48 -19.52
N ALA A 144 5.70 -4.69 -20.50
CA ALA A 144 6.48 -3.53 -20.93
C ALA A 144 6.69 -2.55 -19.76
N ARG A 145 7.81 -1.86 -19.77
CA ARG A 145 8.10 -0.83 -18.76
C ARG A 145 7.07 0.30 -18.89
N GLY A 146 6.66 0.87 -17.74
CA GLY A 146 5.73 2.00 -17.70
C GLY A 146 4.25 1.67 -17.92
N THR A 147 3.86 0.39 -17.99
CA THR A 147 2.44 0.01 -18.17
C THR A 147 1.69 0.01 -16.85
N THR A 148 0.43 0.46 -16.88
CA THR A 148 -0.53 0.39 -15.77
C THR A 148 -0.65 -1.03 -15.21
N ALA A 149 -0.67 -2.05 -16.09
CA ALA A 149 -0.73 -3.45 -15.69
C ALA A 149 0.49 -3.86 -14.86
N LYS A 150 1.68 -3.36 -15.19
CA LYS A 150 2.89 -3.62 -14.40
C LYS A 150 2.82 -2.96 -13.03
N ALA A 151 2.34 -1.71 -12.96
CA ALA A 151 2.14 -1.01 -11.70
C ALA A 151 1.17 -1.78 -10.78
N LEU A 152 0.04 -2.23 -11.34
CA LEU A 152 -0.97 -2.98 -10.59
C LEU A 152 -0.42 -4.32 -10.09
N VAL A 153 0.24 -5.10 -10.95
CA VAL A 153 0.76 -6.42 -10.56
C VAL A 153 1.83 -6.29 -9.46
N THR A 154 2.74 -5.32 -9.57
CA THR A 154 3.72 -5.07 -8.50
C THR A 154 3.08 -4.57 -7.21
N ALA A 155 1.99 -3.78 -7.31
CA ALA A 155 1.21 -3.32 -6.17
C ALA A 155 0.48 -4.47 -5.45
N ILE A 156 -0.03 -5.46 -6.20
CA ILE A 156 -0.64 -6.68 -5.63
C ILE A 156 0.38 -7.42 -4.76
N GLY A 157 1.60 -7.64 -5.27
CA GLY A 157 2.66 -8.28 -4.49
C GLY A 157 3.03 -7.47 -3.23
N ALA A 158 3.15 -6.14 -3.36
CA ALA A 158 3.44 -5.26 -2.22
C ALA A 158 2.33 -5.33 -1.16
N GLY A 159 1.05 -5.20 -1.58
CA GLY A 159 -0.11 -5.25 -0.68
C GLY A 159 -0.24 -6.59 0.04
N ALA A 160 0.01 -7.71 -0.65
CA ALA A 160 -0.03 -9.04 -0.04
C ALA A 160 1.04 -9.20 1.05
N VAL A 161 2.26 -8.69 0.84
CA VAL A 161 3.31 -8.73 1.87
C VAL A 161 2.99 -7.77 3.02
N THR A 162 2.42 -6.58 2.74
CA THR A 162 1.98 -5.65 3.79
C THR A 162 0.91 -6.29 4.67
N ALA A 163 -0.05 -7.01 4.07
CA ALA A 163 -1.06 -7.78 4.82
C ALA A 163 -0.42 -8.86 5.70
N ALA A 164 0.63 -9.53 5.22
CA ALA A 164 1.36 -10.48 6.05
C ALA A 164 2.03 -9.78 7.24
N VAL A 165 2.66 -8.62 7.04
CA VAL A 165 3.20 -7.79 8.15
C VAL A 165 2.09 -7.49 9.15
N SER A 166 0.95 -6.96 8.69
CA SER A 166 -0.20 -6.60 9.54
C SER A 166 -0.72 -7.80 10.33
N THR A 167 -0.82 -8.98 9.69
CA THR A 167 -1.27 -10.21 10.33
C THR A 167 -0.31 -10.66 11.43
N PHE A 168 1.01 -10.70 11.17
CA PHE A 168 2.00 -11.09 12.18
C PHE A 168 2.08 -10.07 13.33
N VAL A 169 2.03 -8.77 13.03
CA VAL A 169 1.97 -7.70 14.05
C VAL A 169 0.74 -7.89 14.95
N ARG A 170 -0.42 -8.22 14.38
CA ARG A 170 -1.66 -8.47 15.12
C ARG A 170 -1.54 -9.69 16.04
N VAL A 171 -0.95 -10.80 15.54
CA VAL A 171 -0.76 -12.03 16.33
C VAL A 171 0.22 -11.81 17.48
N VAL A 172 1.34 -11.14 17.23
CA VAL A 172 2.33 -10.81 18.26
C VAL A 172 1.76 -9.79 19.25
N GLY A 173 1.14 -8.71 18.75
CA GLY A 173 0.60 -7.61 19.56
C GLY A 173 -0.58 -8.04 20.43
N GLY A 174 -1.49 -8.87 19.91
CA GLY A 174 -2.65 -9.39 20.66
C GLY A 174 -2.28 -10.34 21.79
N GLY A 175 -1.03 -10.79 21.85
CA GLY A 175 -0.51 -11.64 22.91
C GLY A 175 0.30 -10.93 23.99
N LEU A 176 0.53 -9.61 23.85
CA LEU A 176 1.43 -8.84 24.74
C LEU A 176 0.82 -8.46 26.11
N ASP A 177 -0.42 -8.82 26.40
CA ASP A 177 -1.11 -8.50 27.66
C ASP A 177 -0.38 -9.09 28.89
N GLY A 178 0.81 -8.54 29.19
CA GLY A 178 1.65 -8.92 30.32
C GLY A 178 2.70 -10.00 30.07
N ASP A 179 2.74 -10.61 28.88
CA ASP A 179 3.73 -11.64 28.53
C ASP A 179 4.70 -11.15 27.45
N LEU A 180 5.78 -10.49 27.88
CA LEU A 180 6.85 -10.02 27.00
C LEU A 180 7.67 -11.14 26.35
N SER A 181 7.51 -12.41 26.79
CA SER A 181 8.22 -13.55 26.19
C SER A 181 7.82 -13.76 24.73
N ARG A 182 6.61 -13.36 24.34
CA ARG A 182 6.11 -13.42 22.95
C ARG A 182 6.88 -12.57 21.97
N LEU A 183 7.55 -11.52 22.44
CA LEU A 183 8.47 -10.72 21.59
C LEU A 183 9.68 -11.54 21.13
N PHE A 184 10.03 -12.61 21.84
CA PHE A 184 11.14 -13.50 21.46
C PHE A 184 10.67 -14.69 20.60
N HIS A 185 9.36 -14.76 20.24
CA HIS A 185 8.86 -15.77 19.32
C HIS A 185 9.38 -15.50 17.89
N TRP A 186 9.62 -16.54 17.10
CA TRP A 186 10.13 -16.40 15.73
C TRP A 186 9.24 -15.54 14.82
N PHE A 187 7.94 -15.39 15.12
CA PHE A 187 7.05 -14.47 14.40
C PHE A 187 7.53 -13.02 14.44
N THR A 188 8.09 -12.60 15.55
CA THR A 188 8.66 -11.24 15.70
C THR A 188 9.84 -11.02 14.76
N LEU A 189 10.66 -12.06 14.52
CA LEU A 189 11.80 -11.99 13.59
C LEU A 189 11.35 -11.96 12.12
N VAL A 190 10.18 -12.52 11.81
CA VAL A 190 9.61 -12.49 10.46
C VAL A 190 9.13 -11.08 10.08
N ILE A 191 8.61 -10.29 11.03
CA ILE A 191 8.06 -8.95 10.78
C ILE A 191 9.06 -8.02 10.08
N PRO A 192 10.28 -7.79 10.59
CA PRO A 192 11.24 -6.90 9.91
C PRO A 192 11.65 -7.41 8.54
N VAL A 193 11.74 -8.72 8.34
CA VAL A 193 12.06 -9.30 7.03
C VAL A 193 10.95 -9.00 6.03
N LEU A 194 9.69 -9.26 6.40
CA LEU A 194 8.53 -8.94 5.57
C LEU A 194 8.42 -7.44 5.31
N LEU A 195 8.71 -6.60 6.32
CA LEU A 195 8.68 -5.15 6.16
C LEU A 195 9.69 -4.67 5.11
N VAL A 196 10.91 -5.20 5.13
CA VAL A 196 11.92 -4.89 4.10
C VAL A 196 11.44 -5.32 2.72
N VAL A 197 10.89 -6.54 2.59
CA VAL A 197 10.33 -7.03 1.32
C VAL A 197 9.17 -6.15 0.86
N ALA A 198 8.24 -5.79 1.76
CA ALA A 198 7.13 -4.89 1.45
C ALA A 198 7.62 -3.53 0.91
N VAL A 199 8.60 -2.92 1.58
CA VAL A 199 9.20 -1.65 1.14
C VAL A 199 9.83 -1.79 -0.25
N ILE A 200 10.58 -2.86 -0.51
CA ILE A 200 11.22 -3.09 -1.82
C ILE A 200 10.15 -3.22 -2.92
N LEU A 201 9.10 -4.02 -2.69
CA LEU A 201 8.03 -4.21 -3.66
C LEU A 201 7.22 -2.92 -3.87
N LEU A 202 6.96 -2.17 -2.79
CA LEU A 202 6.27 -0.89 -2.84
C LEU A 202 7.07 0.12 -3.68
N GLN A 203 8.38 0.24 -3.46
CA GLN A 203 9.23 1.13 -4.25
C GLN A 203 9.31 0.70 -5.72
N LYS A 204 9.33 -0.61 -6.00
CA LYS A 204 9.22 -1.12 -7.38
C LYS A 204 7.91 -0.70 -8.05
N SER A 205 6.80 -0.79 -7.32
CA SER A 205 5.48 -0.38 -7.80
C SER A 205 5.44 1.13 -8.10
N TYR A 206 6.00 1.95 -7.22
CA TYR A 206 6.08 3.40 -7.39
C TYR A 206 6.98 3.82 -8.56
N ALA A 207 8.08 3.11 -8.78
CA ALA A 207 9.03 3.40 -9.86
C ALA A 207 8.45 3.18 -11.27
N VAL A 208 7.32 2.47 -11.39
CA VAL A 208 6.62 2.32 -12.69
C VAL A 208 5.99 3.63 -13.15
N GLY A 209 5.70 4.57 -12.24
CA GLY A 209 5.21 5.92 -12.55
C GLY A 209 3.69 6.11 -12.47
N HIS A 210 2.90 5.05 -12.44
CA HIS A 210 1.43 5.12 -12.25
C HIS A 210 1.07 5.10 -10.76
N PHE A 211 1.35 6.20 -10.05
CA PHE A 211 1.23 6.26 -8.59
C PHE A 211 -0.18 5.97 -8.08
N SER A 212 -1.20 6.58 -8.67
CA SER A 212 -2.59 6.38 -8.25
C SER A 212 -3.01 4.91 -8.30
N VAL A 213 -2.59 4.19 -9.35
CA VAL A 213 -2.86 2.75 -9.50
C VAL A 213 -2.06 1.93 -8.50
N ALA A 214 -0.77 2.23 -8.35
CA ALA A 214 0.11 1.52 -7.44
C ALA A 214 -0.34 1.69 -6.00
N TYR A 215 -0.62 2.91 -5.58
CA TYR A 215 -1.07 3.22 -4.22
C TYR A 215 -2.45 2.63 -3.92
N ALA A 216 -3.42 2.82 -4.83
CA ALA A 216 -4.74 2.22 -4.69
C ALA A 216 -4.68 0.68 -4.65
N GLY A 217 -3.83 0.06 -5.49
CA GLY A 217 -3.65 -1.38 -5.51
C GLY A 217 -3.17 -1.92 -4.15
N VAL A 218 -2.18 -1.29 -3.54
CA VAL A 218 -1.71 -1.67 -2.19
C VAL A 218 -2.80 -1.47 -1.14
N GLN A 219 -3.48 -0.31 -1.16
CA GLN A 219 -4.54 0.03 -0.21
C GLN A 219 -5.77 -0.89 -0.28
N VAL A 220 -5.97 -1.56 -1.41
CA VAL A 220 -7.05 -2.54 -1.60
C VAL A 220 -6.59 -3.95 -1.23
N ILE A 221 -5.42 -4.35 -1.70
CA ILE A 221 -4.93 -5.74 -1.54
C ILE A 221 -4.54 -6.03 -0.08
N ASP A 222 -3.97 -5.05 0.63
CA ASP A 222 -3.62 -5.21 2.05
C ASP A 222 -4.85 -5.61 2.89
N PRO A 223 -5.94 -4.84 2.99
CA PRO A 223 -7.08 -5.22 3.80
C PRO A 223 -7.82 -6.46 3.27
N VAL A 224 -7.91 -6.66 1.95
CA VAL A 224 -8.53 -7.88 1.39
C VAL A 224 -7.75 -9.12 1.82
N THR A 225 -6.43 -9.10 1.69
CA THR A 225 -5.57 -10.22 2.11
C THR A 225 -5.60 -10.40 3.63
N SER A 226 -5.62 -9.30 4.39
CA SER A 226 -5.70 -9.33 5.85
C SER A 226 -7.01 -9.93 6.35
N VAL A 227 -8.14 -9.59 5.72
CA VAL A 227 -9.46 -10.19 6.04
C VAL A 227 -9.45 -11.68 5.69
N LEU A 228 -8.95 -12.07 4.52
CA LEU A 228 -8.83 -13.48 4.15
C LEU A 228 -7.96 -14.26 5.13
N ALA A 229 -6.83 -13.70 5.55
CA ALA A 229 -5.96 -14.29 6.56
C ALA A 229 -6.68 -14.40 7.92
N GLY A 230 -7.42 -13.36 8.34
CA GLY A 230 -8.22 -13.37 9.55
C GLY A 230 -9.25 -14.51 9.56
N VAL A 231 -10.00 -14.65 8.48
CA VAL A 231 -11.02 -15.70 8.35
C VAL A 231 -10.39 -17.09 8.28
N ILE A 232 -9.41 -17.31 7.39
CA ILE A 232 -8.88 -18.65 7.10
C ILE A 232 -7.93 -19.14 8.17
N LEU A 233 -7.09 -18.25 8.74
CA LEU A 233 -6.01 -18.63 9.66
C LEU A 233 -6.37 -18.39 11.12
N LEU A 234 -7.12 -17.33 11.39
CA LEU A 234 -7.47 -16.93 12.77
C LEU A 234 -8.91 -17.30 13.15
N GLY A 235 -9.69 -17.88 12.20
CA GLY A 235 -11.07 -18.28 12.44
C GLY A 235 -12.02 -17.11 12.73
N GLU A 236 -11.73 -15.92 12.18
CA GLU A 236 -12.57 -14.75 12.39
C GLU A 236 -13.94 -14.90 11.71
N PRO A 237 -15.01 -14.40 12.34
CA PRO A 237 -16.35 -14.53 11.78
C PRO A 237 -16.51 -13.71 10.50
N VAL A 238 -17.19 -14.31 9.52
CA VAL A 238 -17.60 -13.63 8.29
C VAL A 238 -19.04 -13.13 8.46
N PRO A 239 -19.39 -11.94 7.94
CA PRO A 239 -20.79 -11.54 7.94
C PRO A 239 -21.60 -12.52 7.08
N THR A 240 -22.59 -13.19 7.70
CA THR A 240 -23.47 -14.17 7.02
C THR A 240 -24.86 -13.62 6.80
N ASP A 241 -25.18 -12.47 7.38
CA ASP A 241 -26.48 -11.84 7.31
C ASP A 241 -26.66 -11.11 5.98
N PRO A 242 -27.81 -11.32 5.27
CA PRO A 242 -28.09 -10.60 4.01
C PRO A 242 -28.06 -9.08 4.11
N ALA A 243 -28.40 -8.52 5.28
CA ALA A 243 -28.33 -7.09 5.54
C ALA A 243 -26.89 -6.54 5.48
N SER A 244 -25.88 -7.38 5.74
CA SER A 244 -24.46 -7.03 5.67
C SER A 244 -23.83 -7.42 4.33
N ILE A 245 -24.27 -8.51 3.70
CA ILE A 245 -23.70 -9.02 2.44
C ILE A 245 -24.01 -8.06 1.28
N ILE A 246 -25.23 -7.57 1.15
CA ILE A 246 -25.61 -6.68 0.04
C ILE A 246 -24.81 -5.38 0.06
N PRO A 247 -24.71 -4.63 1.18
CA PRO A 247 -23.85 -3.46 1.26
C PRO A 247 -22.38 -3.78 1.03
N ALA A 248 -21.88 -4.95 1.45
CA ALA A 248 -20.49 -5.37 1.23
C ALA A 248 -20.23 -5.58 -0.28
N LEU A 249 -21.14 -6.21 -1.01
CA LEU A 249 -21.03 -6.37 -2.47
C LEU A 249 -21.08 -5.03 -3.20
N ILE A 250 -21.94 -4.10 -2.79
CA ILE A 250 -22.00 -2.74 -3.35
C ILE A 250 -20.67 -2.03 -3.09
N SER A 251 -20.15 -2.08 -1.86
CA SER A 251 -18.87 -1.48 -1.47
C SER A 251 -17.71 -2.07 -2.28
N ALA A 252 -17.69 -3.38 -2.49
CA ALA A 252 -16.72 -4.06 -3.35
C ALA A 252 -16.84 -3.62 -4.82
N ALA A 253 -18.03 -3.47 -5.35
CA ALA A 253 -18.25 -2.98 -6.71
C ALA A 253 -17.76 -1.54 -6.89
N VAL A 254 -18.04 -0.66 -5.93
CA VAL A 254 -17.56 0.74 -5.92
C VAL A 254 -16.02 0.78 -5.85
N LEU A 255 -15.40 -0.05 -5.01
CA LEU A 255 -13.96 -0.17 -4.87
C LEU A 255 -13.31 -0.64 -6.18
N ILE A 256 -13.86 -1.69 -6.81
CA ILE A 256 -13.37 -2.22 -8.10
C ILE A 256 -13.54 -1.16 -9.19
N GLY A 257 -14.68 -0.50 -9.27
CA GLY A 257 -14.97 0.57 -10.23
C GLY A 257 -14.00 1.74 -10.09
N GLY A 258 -13.72 2.18 -8.86
CA GLY A 258 -12.73 3.21 -8.54
C GLY A 258 -11.32 2.81 -8.96
N THR A 259 -10.91 1.58 -8.69
CA THR A 259 -9.60 1.04 -9.09
C THR A 259 -9.43 0.97 -10.60
N ILE A 260 -10.48 0.53 -11.32
CA ILE A 260 -10.51 0.50 -12.80
C ILE A 260 -10.41 1.94 -13.35
N THR A 261 -11.13 2.87 -12.76
CA THR A 261 -11.09 4.29 -13.15
C THR A 261 -9.69 4.87 -13.01
N LEU A 262 -9.03 4.63 -11.87
CA LEU A 262 -7.64 5.02 -11.67
C LEU A 262 -6.71 4.35 -12.68
N GLY A 263 -6.92 3.06 -12.97
CA GLY A 263 -6.10 2.31 -13.91
C GLY A 263 -6.18 2.80 -15.36
N ARG A 264 -7.37 3.20 -15.80
CA ARG A 264 -7.62 3.64 -17.18
C ARG A 264 -7.25 5.09 -17.43
N LEU A 265 -7.35 5.94 -16.41
CA LEU A 265 -7.25 7.40 -16.53
C LEU A 265 -5.99 7.97 -15.84
N SER A 266 -5.11 7.11 -15.32
CA SER A 266 -3.79 7.55 -14.84
C SER A 266 -2.95 8.10 -16.00
N PRO A 267 -2.33 9.29 -15.82
CA PRO A 267 -1.46 9.88 -16.82
C PRO A 267 -0.31 8.93 -17.18
N ASP A 268 0.11 8.96 -18.44
CA ASP A 268 1.29 8.22 -18.88
C ASP A 268 2.54 8.74 -18.15
N PRO A 269 3.37 7.87 -17.56
CA PRO A 269 4.61 8.25 -16.90
C PRO A 269 5.56 9.03 -17.79
N SER A 270 5.53 8.82 -19.10
CA SER A 270 6.35 9.55 -20.07
C SER A 270 6.01 11.04 -20.18
N THR A 271 4.79 11.42 -19.75
CA THR A 271 4.34 12.82 -19.73
C THR A 271 4.71 13.55 -18.43
N LEU A 272 5.31 12.86 -17.46
CA LEU A 272 5.71 13.46 -16.19
C LEU A 272 7.00 14.28 -16.39
N PRO A 273 7.05 15.54 -15.90
CA PRO A 273 8.19 16.44 -16.14
C PRO A 273 9.52 15.98 -15.51
N CYS A 274 9.54 14.83 -14.88
CA CYS A 274 10.71 14.26 -14.21
C CYS A 274 11.47 13.19 -15.01
N HIS A 275 11.10 12.92 -16.28
CA HIS A 275 11.99 12.16 -17.14
C HIS A 275 13.24 13.00 -17.41
N VAL A 276 14.31 12.72 -16.67
CA VAL A 276 15.64 13.16 -17.05
C VAL A 276 15.91 12.51 -18.41
N GLU A 277 15.87 13.30 -19.46
CA GLU A 277 16.38 12.94 -20.76
C GLU A 277 17.78 12.37 -20.54
N ALA A 278 18.00 11.09 -20.92
CA ALA A 278 19.33 10.52 -20.86
C ALA A 278 20.24 11.47 -21.66
N PRO A 279 21.44 11.85 -21.16
CA PRO A 279 22.29 12.76 -21.87
C PRO A 279 22.50 12.20 -23.28
N VAL A 280 22.07 12.97 -24.27
CA VAL A 280 22.28 12.67 -25.69
C VAL A 280 23.79 12.44 -25.86
N PRO A 281 24.23 11.28 -26.34
CA PRO A 281 25.65 11.07 -26.55
C PRO A 281 26.11 12.15 -27.54
N VAL A 282 26.99 13.03 -27.09
CA VAL A 282 27.65 14.02 -27.93
C VAL A 282 28.43 13.22 -28.95
N THR A 283 27.85 13.06 -30.14
CA THR A 283 28.60 12.59 -31.32
C THR A 283 29.63 13.64 -31.62
N THR A 284 30.83 13.42 -31.11
CA THR A 284 32.05 14.12 -31.59
C THR A 284 32.17 13.83 -33.09
N ARG A 285 31.67 14.73 -33.91
CA ARG A 285 32.06 14.81 -35.29
C ARG A 285 33.58 15.07 -35.29
N ALA A 286 34.35 13.99 -35.45
CA ALA A 286 35.75 14.11 -35.82
C ALA A 286 35.78 14.84 -37.18
N ALA A 287 36.27 16.07 -37.14
CA ALA A 287 36.57 16.84 -38.34
C ALA A 287 37.65 16.08 -39.12
N ALA A 288 37.28 15.60 -40.30
CA ALA A 288 38.22 15.20 -41.32
C ALA A 288 38.99 16.46 -41.78
N ARG A 289 40.29 16.45 -41.61
CA ARG A 289 41.29 17.11 -42.47
C ARG A 289 42.41 16.14 -42.72
#